data_0a3f20c419a7796d63b9ed693495be19
#
_entry.id   0a3f20c419a7796d63b9ed693495be19
#
_cell.length_a   1.000
_cell.length_b   1.000
_cell.length_c   1.000
_cell.angle_alpha   90.00
_cell.angle_beta   90.00
_cell.angle_gamma   90.00
#
_symmetry.space_group_name_H-M   'P 1'
#
loop_
_entity.id
_entity.type
_entity.pdbx_description
1 polymer ?
#
loop_
_entity_poly.entity_id
_entity_poly.type
_entity_poly.pdbx_seq_one_letter_code
_entity_poly.pdbx_strand_id
1 'polypeptide(L)'
;MKKVIIALALLVVGFYTNAQQKIGYINSQEIVSMMPEAKKASADVQAYKKSFETEMVTMQKELETKFKAYQDGAKTMSEPIKAVKEKELQDLQGRMGSFEQTANEKIEDKLQELLAPINDKAQKAIEAVAKEKGYTYILDTSVGAILYALPSDNILEAVKAKLGIKDTPAAATPGTIKK
;
A
#
# COMPACT_ATOMS: atom_id res chain seq x y z
N MET A 1 46.41 -47.02 23.10
CA MET A 1 46.18 -45.57 23.35
C MET A 1 46.17 -44.75 22.05
N LYS A 2 47.15 -44.89 21.14
CA LYS A 2 47.15 -44.13 19.89
C LYS A 2 45.90 -44.32 18.98
N LYS A 3 45.36 -45.54 18.91
CA LYS A 3 44.15 -45.87 18.13
C LYS A 3 42.85 -45.24 18.68
N VAL A 4 42.77 -45.03 19.99
CA VAL A 4 41.61 -44.39 20.65
C VAL A 4 41.61 -42.89 20.44
N ILE A 5 42.80 -42.27 20.39
CA ILE A 5 42.94 -40.82 20.12
C ILE A 5 42.55 -40.50 18.67
N ILE A 6 42.87 -41.38 17.71
CA ILE A 6 42.49 -41.20 16.30
C ILE A 6 40.96 -41.36 16.13
N ALA A 7 40.34 -42.29 16.84
CA ALA A 7 38.88 -42.46 16.80
C ALA A 7 38.14 -41.26 17.41
N LEU A 8 38.69 -40.68 18.50
CA LEU A 8 38.12 -39.49 19.14
C LEU A 8 38.29 -38.24 18.25
N ALA A 9 39.42 -38.13 17.55
CA ALA A 9 39.65 -37.03 16.61
C ALA A 9 38.71 -37.08 15.38
N LEU A 10 38.38 -38.26 14.88
CA LEU A 10 37.41 -38.48 13.80
C LEU A 10 35.96 -38.15 14.20
N LEU A 11 35.60 -38.32 15.46
CA LEU A 11 34.29 -37.95 15.98
C LEU A 11 34.07 -36.41 16.08
N VAL A 12 35.12 -35.64 16.30
CA VAL A 12 35.07 -34.17 16.42
C VAL A 12 34.88 -33.50 15.05
N VAL A 13 35.36 -34.10 13.96
CA VAL A 13 35.27 -33.54 12.57
C VAL A 13 33.84 -33.61 12.02
N GLY A 14 32.97 -34.47 12.58
CA GLY A 14 31.56 -34.62 12.13
C GLY A 14 30.60 -33.50 12.53
N PHE A 15 31.00 -32.59 13.42
CA PHE A 15 30.13 -31.53 13.94
C PHE A 15 30.28 -30.15 13.30
N TYR A 16 31.15 -30.00 12.29
CA TYR A 16 31.09 -28.79 11.47
C TYR A 16 29.90 -28.85 10.49
N THR A 17 28.68 -28.91 11.04
CA THR A 17 27.51 -28.56 10.25
C THR A 17 27.67 -27.11 9.88
N ASN A 18 28.02 -26.86 8.63
CA ASN A 18 27.95 -25.52 8.07
C ASN A 18 26.54 -25.01 8.35
N ALA A 19 26.38 -24.15 9.36
CA ALA A 19 25.18 -23.37 9.59
C ALA A 19 25.12 -22.33 8.47
N GLN A 20 24.93 -22.79 7.23
CA GLN A 20 24.75 -21.91 6.09
C GLN A 20 23.46 -21.16 6.31
N GLN A 21 23.59 -19.86 6.56
CA GLN A 21 22.42 -19.00 6.73
C GLN A 21 21.56 -19.08 5.47
N LYS A 22 20.34 -19.57 5.64
CA LYS A 22 19.40 -19.66 4.55
C LYS A 22 18.67 -18.32 4.44
N ILE A 23 18.91 -17.62 3.33
CA ILE A 23 18.32 -16.33 3.04
C ILE A 23 17.30 -16.52 1.93
N GLY A 24 16.11 -15.97 2.11
CA GLY A 24 15.10 -15.90 1.09
C GLY A 24 14.73 -14.44 0.79
N TYR A 25 13.87 -14.24 -0.19
CA TYR A 25 13.35 -12.92 -0.51
C TYR A 25 11.88 -12.98 -0.96
N ILE A 26 11.22 -11.83 -0.83
CA ILE A 26 9.85 -11.63 -1.31
C ILE A 26 9.66 -10.14 -1.65
N ASN A 27 8.78 -9.86 -2.59
CA ASN A 27 8.25 -8.52 -2.77
C ASN A 27 6.99 -8.37 -1.89
N SER A 28 7.11 -7.62 -0.80
CA SER A 28 6.01 -7.45 0.16
C SER A 28 4.83 -6.69 -0.44
N GLN A 29 5.07 -5.73 -1.33
CA GLN A 29 4.00 -4.99 -2.02
C GLN A 29 3.24 -5.90 -2.99
N GLU A 30 3.96 -6.79 -3.68
CA GLU A 30 3.35 -7.73 -4.61
C GLU A 30 2.37 -8.65 -3.89
N ILE A 31 2.80 -9.30 -2.79
CA ILE A 31 1.92 -10.20 -2.03
C ILE A 31 0.71 -9.47 -1.46
N VAL A 32 0.89 -8.26 -0.92
CA VAL A 32 -0.22 -7.43 -0.40
C VAL A 32 -1.21 -7.10 -1.51
N SER A 33 -0.73 -6.70 -2.70
CA SER A 33 -1.60 -6.36 -3.83
C SER A 33 -2.47 -7.54 -4.34
N MET A 34 -1.98 -8.77 -4.14
CA MET A 34 -2.71 -10.00 -4.50
C MET A 34 -3.80 -10.36 -3.49
N MET A 35 -3.73 -9.84 -2.26
CA MET A 35 -4.70 -10.17 -1.21
C MET A 35 -6.10 -9.62 -1.54
N PRO A 36 -7.17 -10.43 -1.39
CA PRO A 36 -8.55 -9.97 -1.62
C PRO A 36 -8.92 -8.77 -0.74
N GLU A 37 -8.42 -8.75 0.50
CA GLU A 37 -8.64 -7.66 1.44
C GLU A 37 -8.03 -6.34 0.94
N ALA A 38 -6.86 -6.37 0.29
CA ALA A 38 -6.24 -5.17 -0.28
C ALA A 38 -7.04 -4.61 -1.47
N LYS A 39 -7.59 -5.49 -2.30
CA LYS A 39 -8.49 -5.09 -3.39
C LYS A 39 -9.76 -4.42 -2.86
N LYS A 40 -10.34 -4.98 -1.78
CA LYS A 40 -11.48 -4.39 -1.11
C LYS A 40 -11.12 -3.03 -0.48
N ALA A 41 -10.00 -2.96 0.24
CA ALA A 41 -9.53 -1.71 0.84
C ALA A 41 -9.34 -0.61 -0.22
N SER A 42 -8.76 -0.95 -1.38
CA SER A 42 -8.63 -0.02 -2.50
C SER A 42 -9.99 0.49 -3.00
N ALA A 43 -10.98 -0.40 -3.14
CA ALA A 43 -12.34 -0.02 -3.55
C ALA A 43 -13.01 0.88 -2.49
N ASP A 44 -12.85 0.56 -1.21
CA ASP A 44 -13.41 1.33 -0.10
C ASP A 44 -12.80 2.75 -0.05
N VAL A 45 -11.46 2.87 -0.24
CA VAL A 45 -10.78 4.17 -0.33
C VAL A 45 -11.26 4.97 -1.54
N GLN A 46 -11.43 4.33 -2.70
CA GLN A 46 -11.96 5.01 -3.88
C GLN A 46 -13.39 5.53 -3.67
N ALA A 47 -14.26 4.73 -3.05
CA ALA A 47 -15.61 5.15 -2.71
C ALA A 47 -15.59 6.33 -1.71
N TYR A 48 -14.69 6.27 -0.73
CA TYR A 48 -14.51 7.34 0.25
C TYR A 48 -14.02 8.63 -0.41
N LYS A 49 -13.02 8.55 -1.30
CA LYS A 49 -12.52 9.68 -2.10
C LYS A 49 -13.64 10.31 -2.94
N LYS A 50 -14.46 9.48 -3.59
CA LYS A 50 -15.57 9.95 -4.41
C LYS A 50 -16.61 10.74 -3.59
N SER A 51 -16.81 10.42 -2.31
CA SER A 51 -17.70 11.19 -1.46
C SER A 51 -17.21 12.63 -1.26
N PHE A 52 -15.89 12.82 -1.05
CA PHE A 52 -15.31 14.17 -0.96
C PHE A 52 -15.35 14.92 -2.30
N GLU A 53 -15.10 14.23 -3.41
CA GLU A 53 -15.22 14.83 -4.75
C GLU A 53 -16.65 15.33 -5.00
N THR A 54 -17.66 14.57 -4.60
CA THR A 54 -19.07 14.95 -4.75
C THR A 54 -19.39 16.19 -3.91
N GLU A 55 -18.91 16.26 -2.67
CA GLU A 55 -19.10 17.41 -1.80
C GLU A 55 -18.38 18.65 -2.35
N MET A 56 -17.14 18.49 -2.85
CA MET A 56 -16.40 19.59 -3.49
C MET A 56 -17.15 20.14 -4.70
N VAL A 57 -17.72 19.28 -5.56
CA VAL A 57 -18.53 19.70 -6.71
C VAL A 57 -19.77 20.47 -6.23
N THR A 58 -20.38 20.07 -5.13
CA THR A 58 -21.53 20.79 -4.55
C THR A 58 -21.13 22.18 -4.06
N MET A 59 -20.00 22.30 -3.35
CA MET A 59 -19.47 23.59 -2.90
C MET A 59 -19.09 24.50 -4.08
N GLN A 60 -18.51 23.92 -5.13
CA GLN A 60 -18.16 24.66 -6.34
C GLN A 60 -19.37 25.22 -7.07
N LYS A 61 -20.45 24.43 -7.14
CA LYS A 61 -21.73 24.87 -7.71
C LYS A 61 -22.38 25.97 -6.86
N GLU A 62 -22.28 25.87 -5.54
CA GLU A 62 -22.73 26.92 -4.62
C GLU A 62 -21.98 28.23 -4.87
N LEU A 63 -20.63 28.15 -5.00
CA LEU A 63 -19.78 29.30 -5.27
C LEU A 63 -20.16 29.96 -6.59
N GLU A 64 -20.34 29.19 -7.65
CA GLU A 64 -20.75 29.68 -8.96
C GLU A 64 -22.11 30.39 -8.91
N THR A 65 -23.09 29.79 -8.22
CA THR A 65 -24.43 30.34 -8.06
C THR A 65 -24.39 31.66 -7.30
N LYS A 66 -23.66 31.73 -6.19
CA LYS A 66 -23.51 32.96 -5.39
C LYS A 66 -22.76 34.05 -6.17
N PHE A 67 -21.71 33.68 -6.90
CA PHE A 67 -20.93 34.61 -7.71
C PHE A 67 -21.77 35.19 -8.83
N LYS A 68 -22.57 34.38 -9.53
CA LYS A 68 -23.48 34.86 -10.57
C LYS A 68 -24.53 35.80 -9.99
N ALA A 69 -25.14 35.46 -8.87
CA ALA A 69 -26.12 36.33 -8.19
C ALA A 69 -25.50 37.67 -7.76
N TYR A 70 -24.23 37.65 -7.33
CA TYR A 70 -23.49 38.86 -7.00
C TYR A 70 -23.27 39.72 -8.26
N GLN A 71 -22.80 39.12 -9.37
CA GLN A 71 -22.57 39.85 -10.63
C GLN A 71 -23.86 40.48 -11.17
N ASP A 72 -24.96 39.72 -11.20
CA ASP A 72 -26.23 40.18 -11.73
C ASP A 72 -26.82 41.35 -10.90
N GLY A 73 -26.61 41.31 -9.59
CA GLY A 73 -27.12 42.33 -8.68
C GLY A 73 -26.16 43.49 -8.37
N ALA A 74 -24.91 43.41 -8.75
CA ALA A 74 -23.86 44.33 -8.29
C ALA A 74 -24.15 45.80 -8.60
N LYS A 75 -24.83 46.08 -9.68
CA LYS A 75 -25.18 47.48 -10.08
C LYS A 75 -26.30 48.12 -9.23
N THR A 76 -27.12 47.29 -8.58
CA THR A 76 -28.30 47.75 -7.80
C THR A 76 -28.11 47.56 -6.30
N MET A 77 -27.08 46.82 -5.88
CA MET A 77 -26.78 46.60 -4.46
C MET A 77 -26.17 47.84 -3.82
N SER A 78 -26.54 48.09 -2.57
CA SER A 78 -25.83 49.07 -1.74
C SER A 78 -24.46 48.57 -1.34
N GLU A 79 -23.50 49.48 -1.04
CA GLU A 79 -22.13 49.10 -0.65
C GLU A 79 -22.05 48.14 0.55
N PRO A 80 -22.88 48.28 1.62
CA PRO A 80 -22.90 47.31 2.71
C PRO A 80 -23.31 45.90 2.24
N ILE A 81 -24.26 45.79 1.34
CA ILE A 81 -24.73 44.49 0.80
C ILE A 81 -23.64 43.87 -0.09
N LYS A 82 -22.97 44.66 -0.92
CA LYS A 82 -21.81 44.16 -1.70
C LYS A 82 -20.74 43.57 -0.81
N ALA A 83 -20.32 44.33 0.22
CA ALA A 83 -19.30 43.86 1.17
C ALA A 83 -19.67 42.54 1.86
N VAL A 84 -20.95 42.36 2.22
CA VAL A 84 -21.43 41.09 2.80
C VAL A 84 -21.35 39.96 1.78
N LYS A 85 -21.76 40.20 0.52
CA LYS A 85 -21.71 39.18 -0.55
C LYS A 85 -20.30 38.78 -0.92
N GLU A 86 -19.38 39.75 -1.00
CA GLU A 86 -17.97 39.51 -1.25
C GLU A 86 -17.36 38.65 -0.13
N LYS A 87 -17.69 38.97 1.12
CA LYS A 87 -17.25 38.19 2.24
C LYS A 87 -17.80 36.77 2.21
N GLU A 88 -19.09 36.58 1.89
CA GLU A 88 -19.68 35.24 1.73
C GLU A 88 -18.93 34.39 0.68
N LEU A 89 -18.53 35.02 -0.45
CA LEU A 89 -17.75 34.33 -1.49
C LEU A 89 -16.34 33.96 -1.01
N GLN A 90 -15.66 34.89 -0.33
CA GLN A 90 -14.34 34.62 0.25
C GLN A 90 -14.39 33.53 1.32
N ASP A 91 -15.38 33.58 2.22
CA ASP A 91 -15.57 32.55 3.26
C ASP A 91 -15.84 31.16 2.64
N LEU A 92 -16.62 31.11 1.56
CA LEU A 92 -16.88 29.86 0.86
C LEU A 92 -15.61 29.32 0.19
N GLN A 93 -14.82 30.17 -0.46
CA GLN A 93 -13.52 29.78 -1.02
C GLN A 93 -12.55 29.28 0.05
N GLY A 94 -12.48 29.97 1.20
CA GLY A 94 -11.68 29.53 2.34
C GLY A 94 -12.11 28.16 2.87
N ARG A 95 -13.44 27.93 2.98
CA ARG A 95 -13.98 26.63 3.38
C ARG A 95 -13.64 25.52 2.39
N MET A 96 -13.70 25.80 1.08
CA MET A 96 -13.33 24.83 0.05
C MET A 96 -11.86 24.43 0.16
N GLY A 97 -10.94 25.39 0.37
CA GLY A 97 -9.51 25.09 0.57
C GLY A 97 -9.26 24.25 1.82
N SER A 98 -9.91 24.59 2.94
CA SER A 98 -9.79 23.81 4.18
C SER A 98 -10.41 22.41 4.03
N PHE A 99 -11.50 22.30 3.29
CA PHE A 99 -12.14 21.02 3.01
C PHE A 99 -11.25 20.09 2.17
N GLU A 100 -10.60 20.63 1.14
CA GLU A 100 -9.66 19.87 0.29
C GLU A 100 -8.50 19.31 1.12
N GLN A 101 -7.91 20.13 1.97
CA GLN A 101 -6.84 19.68 2.86
C GLN A 101 -7.34 18.57 3.80
N THR A 102 -8.46 18.80 4.48
CA THR A 102 -9.06 17.82 5.40
C THR A 102 -9.45 16.53 4.67
N ALA A 103 -9.94 16.61 3.44
CA ALA A 103 -10.29 15.45 2.63
C ALA A 103 -9.05 14.60 2.32
N ASN A 104 -7.94 15.25 1.92
CA ASN A 104 -6.68 14.55 1.65
C ASN A 104 -6.14 13.84 2.90
N GLU A 105 -6.12 14.52 4.04
CA GLU A 105 -5.70 13.93 5.33
C GLU A 105 -6.57 12.71 5.68
N LYS A 106 -7.89 12.84 5.60
CA LYS A 106 -8.83 11.74 5.91
C LYS A 106 -8.73 10.56 4.94
N ILE A 107 -8.43 10.82 3.66
CA ILE A 107 -8.23 9.75 2.68
C ILE A 107 -6.95 8.97 3.00
N GLU A 108 -5.87 9.68 3.38
CA GLU A 108 -4.62 9.04 3.78
C GLU A 108 -4.77 8.23 5.07
N ASP A 109 -5.41 8.80 6.09
CA ASP A 109 -5.72 8.10 7.34
C ASP A 109 -6.55 6.83 7.09
N LYS A 110 -7.57 6.93 6.22
CA LYS A 110 -8.40 5.79 5.84
C LYS A 110 -7.63 4.70 5.13
N LEU A 111 -6.71 5.08 4.24
CA LEU A 111 -5.83 4.15 3.55
C LEU A 111 -4.93 3.41 4.56
N GLN A 112 -4.30 4.12 5.48
CA GLN A 112 -3.45 3.53 6.51
C GLN A 112 -4.25 2.61 7.44
N GLU A 113 -5.42 3.05 7.89
CA GLU A 113 -6.34 2.24 8.72
C GLU A 113 -6.66 0.88 8.07
N LEU A 114 -6.98 0.92 6.77
CA LEU A 114 -7.36 -0.28 6.03
C LEU A 114 -6.17 -1.18 5.69
N LEU A 115 -5.00 -0.59 5.41
CA LEU A 115 -3.81 -1.36 5.04
C LEU A 115 -3.08 -1.95 6.25
N ALA A 116 -3.14 -1.34 7.43
CA ALA A 116 -2.42 -1.82 8.60
C ALA A 116 -2.72 -3.29 8.94
N PRO A 117 -3.97 -3.76 9.06
CA PRO A 117 -4.27 -5.16 9.35
C PRO A 117 -3.89 -6.10 8.19
N ILE A 118 -3.89 -5.62 6.96
CA ILE A 118 -3.52 -6.40 5.77
C ILE A 118 -2.02 -6.64 5.76
N ASN A 119 -1.23 -5.60 6.03
CA ASN A 119 0.22 -5.69 6.15
C ASN A 119 0.63 -6.63 7.29
N ASP A 120 -0.02 -6.51 8.46
CA ASP A 120 0.21 -7.42 9.60
C ASP A 120 -0.08 -8.89 9.22
N LYS A 121 -1.17 -9.14 8.51
CA LYS A 121 -1.51 -10.48 8.02
C LYS A 121 -0.47 -11.02 7.04
N ALA A 122 0.00 -10.19 6.10
CA ALA A 122 1.04 -10.56 5.15
C ALA A 122 2.36 -10.86 5.87
N GLN A 123 2.77 -10.00 6.81
CA GLN A 123 3.98 -10.19 7.61
C GLN A 123 3.94 -11.50 8.40
N LYS A 124 2.84 -11.80 9.09
CA LYS A 124 2.66 -13.06 9.83
C LYS A 124 2.77 -14.28 8.92
N ALA A 125 2.24 -14.20 7.69
CA ALA A 125 2.36 -15.29 6.73
C ALA A 125 3.81 -15.48 6.25
N ILE A 126 4.54 -14.39 6.00
CA ILE A 126 5.97 -14.40 5.65
C ILE A 126 6.78 -15.04 6.77
N GLU A 127 6.56 -14.62 8.03
CA GLU A 127 7.25 -15.18 9.19
C GLU A 127 6.97 -16.66 9.36
N ALA A 128 5.72 -17.08 9.18
CA ALA A 128 5.34 -18.49 9.29
C ALA A 128 6.07 -19.35 8.23
N VAL A 129 6.09 -18.89 6.97
CA VAL A 129 6.82 -19.55 5.87
C VAL A 129 8.32 -19.56 6.14
N ALA A 130 8.89 -18.47 6.64
CA ALA A 130 10.30 -18.40 6.99
C ALA A 130 10.67 -19.45 8.03
N LYS A 131 9.89 -19.56 9.10
CA LYS A 131 10.08 -20.57 10.18
C LYS A 131 9.92 -21.98 9.65
N GLU A 132 8.84 -22.26 8.90
CA GLU A 132 8.55 -23.58 8.35
C GLU A 132 9.63 -24.08 7.39
N LYS A 133 10.23 -23.18 6.61
CA LYS A 133 11.27 -23.53 5.62
C LYS A 133 12.69 -23.34 6.12
N GLY A 134 12.86 -22.94 7.38
CA GLY A 134 14.18 -22.78 8.01
C GLY A 134 15.01 -21.61 7.46
N TYR A 135 14.37 -20.55 6.99
CA TYR A 135 15.08 -19.32 6.60
C TYR A 135 15.54 -18.55 7.84
N THR A 136 16.78 -18.04 7.78
CA THR A 136 17.35 -17.18 8.82
C THR A 136 16.91 -15.72 8.59
N TYR A 137 16.83 -15.31 7.33
CA TYR A 137 16.43 -13.97 6.90
C TYR A 137 15.52 -14.05 5.68
N ILE A 138 14.54 -13.15 5.62
CA ILE A 138 13.78 -12.85 4.42
C ILE A 138 13.99 -11.37 4.10
N LEU A 139 14.45 -11.11 2.89
CA LEU A 139 14.73 -9.76 2.39
C LEU A 139 13.52 -9.27 1.57
N ASP A 140 13.16 -8.01 1.79
CA ASP A 140 12.12 -7.37 1.01
C ASP A 140 12.71 -6.72 -0.25
N THR A 141 12.21 -7.12 -1.42
CA THR A 141 12.63 -6.57 -2.70
C THR A 141 11.80 -5.37 -3.16
N SER A 142 10.75 -5.01 -2.44
CA SER A 142 9.87 -3.89 -2.81
C SER A 142 10.58 -2.54 -2.83
N VAL A 143 11.63 -2.40 -2.03
CA VAL A 143 12.44 -1.17 -1.90
C VAL A 143 13.64 -1.12 -2.86
N GLY A 144 13.80 -2.13 -3.74
CA GLY A 144 14.86 -2.13 -4.76
C GLY A 144 16.29 -2.32 -4.22
N ALA A 145 16.45 -2.76 -2.97
CA ALA A 145 17.76 -2.94 -2.35
C ALA A 145 18.51 -4.19 -2.85
N ILE A 146 17.81 -5.13 -3.52
CA ILE A 146 18.37 -6.39 -3.99
C ILE A 146 18.51 -6.34 -5.51
N LEU A 147 19.74 -6.40 -6.01
CA LEU A 147 20.03 -6.33 -7.43
C LEU A 147 19.99 -7.70 -8.12
N TYR A 148 20.28 -8.76 -7.36
CA TYR A 148 20.30 -10.13 -7.86
C TYR A 148 19.97 -11.12 -6.74
N ALA A 149 19.11 -12.09 -7.04
CA ALA A 149 18.83 -13.24 -6.19
C ALA A 149 18.44 -14.45 -7.06
N LEU A 150 18.67 -15.66 -6.54
CA LEU A 150 18.26 -16.87 -7.23
C LEU A 150 16.72 -17.02 -7.18
N PRO A 151 16.05 -17.39 -8.28
CA PRO A 151 14.59 -17.61 -8.27
C PRO A 151 14.13 -18.66 -7.24
N SER A 152 15.01 -19.63 -6.91
CA SER A 152 14.74 -20.66 -5.89
C SER A 152 14.56 -20.11 -4.48
N ASP A 153 15.09 -18.91 -4.21
CA ASP A 153 15.05 -18.28 -2.89
C ASP A 153 13.84 -17.34 -2.72
N ASN A 154 13.04 -17.21 -3.78
CA ASN A 154 11.77 -16.48 -3.73
C ASN A 154 10.71 -17.30 -2.96
N ILE A 155 10.15 -16.69 -1.91
CA ILE A 155 9.13 -17.34 -1.09
C ILE A 155 7.69 -16.91 -1.44
N LEU A 156 7.50 -16.09 -2.48
CA LEU A 156 6.20 -15.53 -2.85
C LEU A 156 5.11 -16.61 -2.97
N GLU A 157 5.38 -17.68 -3.72
CA GLU A 157 4.40 -18.77 -3.93
C GLU A 157 4.05 -19.50 -2.62
N ALA A 158 5.03 -19.69 -1.74
CA ALA A 158 4.78 -20.31 -0.44
C ALA A 158 3.91 -19.41 0.46
N VAL A 159 4.13 -18.08 0.41
CA VAL A 159 3.34 -17.11 1.16
C VAL A 159 1.92 -17.00 0.57
N LYS A 160 1.77 -17.00 -0.75
CA LYS A 160 0.45 -17.07 -1.42
C LYS A 160 -0.34 -18.29 -0.94
N ALA A 161 0.28 -19.46 -0.96
CA ALA A 161 -0.36 -20.70 -0.48
C ALA A 161 -0.77 -20.58 1.02
N LYS A 162 0.09 -19.98 1.85
CA LYS A 162 -0.18 -19.75 3.27
C LYS A 162 -1.35 -18.80 3.52
N LEU A 163 -1.50 -17.78 2.66
CA LEU A 163 -2.60 -16.81 2.70
C LEU A 163 -3.88 -17.34 2.03
N GLY A 164 -3.84 -18.51 1.37
CA GLY A 164 -4.97 -19.05 0.62
C GLY A 164 -5.31 -18.27 -0.64
N ILE A 165 -4.35 -17.51 -1.17
CA ILE A 165 -4.51 -16.75 -2.41
C ILE A 165 -4.44 -17.75 -3.57
N LYS A 166 -5.56 -17.92 -4.29
CA LYS A 166 -5.60 -18.73 -5.50
C LYS A 166 -5.05 -17.92 -6.67
N ASP A 167 -4.23 -18.56 -7.50
CA ASP A 167 -3.79 -17.93 -8.74
C ASP A 167 -5.01 -17.61 -9.59
N THR A 168 -5.33 -16.34 -9.75
CA THR A 168 -6.15 -15.91 -10.86
C THR A 168 -5.24 -16.04 -12.09
N PRO A 169 -5.62 -16.75 -13.15
CA PRO A 169 -4.80 -16.85 -14.34
C PRO A 169 -4.38 -15.44 -14.76
N ALA A 170 -3.08 -15.19 -14.76
CA ALA A 170 -2.54 -13.94 -15.26
C ALA A 170 -3.10 -13.73 -16.66
N ALA A 171 -3.78 -12.61 -16.89
CA ALA A 171 -4.13 -12.18 -18.22
C ALA A 171 -2.83 -12.22 -19.03
N ALA A 172 -2.81 -13.09 -20.04
CA ALA A 172 -1.67 -13.33 -20.90
C ALA A 172 -1.10 -11.99 -21.37
N THR A 173 0.15 -11.72 -21.03
CA THR A 173 0.89 -10.58 -21.58
C THR A 173 0.91 -10.71 -23.09
N PRO A 174 0.37 -9.79 -23.87
CA PRO A 174 0.43 -9.89 -25.32
C PRO A 174 1.84 -9.54 -25.81
N GLY A 175 2.48 -10.50 -26.43
CA GLY A 175 3.38 -10.20 -27.54
C GLY A 175 4.84 -10.02 -27.23
N THR A 176 5.55 -11.15 -27.25
CA THR A 176 6.92 -11.16 -27.77
C THR A 176 6.87 -10.79 -29.25
N ILE A 177 7.30 -9.60 -29.59
CA ILE A 177 7.58 -9.21 -31.00
C ILE A 177 8.81 -10.02 -31.42
N LYS A 178 8.59 -11.04 -32.24
CA LYS A 178 9.66 -11.68 -33.03
C LYS A 178 10.19 -10.66 -34.03
N LYS A 179 11.49 -10.46 -33.98
CA LYS A 179 12.27 -9.83 -35.04
C LYS A 179 12.91 -10.92 -35.86
#